data_b2c4fac1cb68e3d2916e80dd30d3c50c
#
_entry.id   b2c4fac1cb68e3d2916e80dd30d3c50c
#
_cell.length_a   1.000
_cell.length_b   1.000
_cell.length_c   1.000
_cell.angle_alpha   90.00
_cell.angle_beta   90.00
_cell.angle_gamma   90.00
#
_symmetry.space_group_name_H-M   'P 1'
#
loop_
_entity.id
_entity.type
_entity.pdbx_description
1 polymer ?
#
loop_
_entity_poly.entity_id
_entity_poly.type
_entity_poly.pdbx_seq_one_letter_code
_entity_poly.pdbx_strand_id
1 'polypeptide(L)'
;MSESTVPVFRSLVSGTPRLFWILQTAGWLGYFTLNALAALGYGKPLFYLWVSAGSAVAGFVVTALLRLGYRAVGGWPVRRMIVASTVLLVAATAIYAKACAEILFGVCATCRPASPAGYIAHFGTSLYVILSWSGFYFGIRFGRQLARERETALKATAMAHEAQLKMLRYQLNPHFLFNTLNAISTLILDDQNVTANRMVGALSGFLRHTLDSDPVQLVALGEELDALERYLGIEQLRFGERLRVRVEAGAEARRGRVPSLVLQPLIENSIKYAVAPRADGGTIEIGAQVRGDRLHILVRDDGPGLPPKTSCTGVGLANTRERLRVLYGARQHMGTRNLAPRGLEILLDLPFDPVPEGGAPR
;
A
#
# COMPACT_ATOMS: atom_id res chain seq x y z
N MET A 1 20.40 -12.60 -23.57
CA MET A 1 20.64 -14.00 -23.10
C MET A 1 20.74 -13.96 -21.58
N SER A 2 19.92 -14.71 -20.86
CA SER A 2 19.86 -15.09 -19.44
C SER A 2 18.61 -14.62 -18.66
N GLU A 3 17.43 -15.01 -19.12
CA GLU A 3 16.20 -14.88 -18.30
C GLU A 3 15.55 -16.24 -17.92
N SER A 4 16.22 -17.37 -18.19
CA SER A 4 15.59 -18.70 -18.05
C SER A 4 15.88 -19.46 -16.74
N THR A 5 16.71 -18.94 -15.83
CA THR A 5 17.05 -19.63 -14.57
C THR A 5 16.28 -19.16 -13.33
N VAL A 6 15.51 -18.09 -13.43
CA VAL A 6 14.78 -17.47 -12.31
C VAL A 6 13.53 -18.26 -11.85
N PRO A 7 12.73 -18.92 -12.72
CA PRO A 7 11.48 -19.55 -12.28
C PRO A 7 11.69 -20.84 -11.45
N VAL A 8 12.75 -21.61 -11.70
CA VAL A 8 12.99 -22.86 -10.95
C VAL A 8 13.42 -22.57 -9.51
N PHE A 9 14.23 -21.53 -9.28
CA PHE A 9 14.64 -21.11 -7.94
C PHE A 9 13.47 -20.49 -7.14
N ARG A 10 12.55 -19.79 -7.80
CA ARG A 10 11.32 -19.25 -7.15
C ARG A 10 10.36 -20.34 -6.69
N SER A 11 10.19 -21.42 -7.46
CA SER A 11 9.32 -22.54 -7.07
C SER A 11 9.90 -23.38 -5.93
N LEU A 12 11.22 -23.49 -5.82
CA LEU A 12 11.91 -24.15 -4.72
C LEU A 12 11.87 -23.35 -3.40
N VAL A 13 11.73 -22.02 -3.48
CA VAL A 13 11.69 -21.11 -2.31
C VAL A 13 10.29 -20.95 -1.72
N SER A 14 9.22 -21.20 -2.48
CA SER A 14 7.84 -21.14 -1.99
C SER A 14 7.53 -22.33 -1.08
N GLY A 15 7.71 -22.12 0.17
CA GLY A 15 7.21 -22.69 1.42
C GLY A 15 6.53 -24.05 1.50
N THR A 16 6.91 -25.07 0.76
CA THR A 16 6.35 -26.41 0.94
C THR A 16 7.15 -27.18 1.99
N PRO A 17 6.49 -27.96 2.89
CA PRO A 17 7.17 -28.87 3.79
C PRO A 17 8.11 -29.83 3.05
N ARG A 18 7.90 -30.03 1.74
CA ARG A 18 8.72 -30.88 0.85
C ARG A 18 10.17 -30.40 0.74
N LEU A 19 10.43 -29.11 0.63
CA LEU A 19 11.82 -28.62 0.49
C LEU A 19 12.67 -28.91 1.72
N PHE A 20 12.08 -28.77 2.91
CA PHE A 20 12.81 -29.17 4.13
C PHE A 20 13.24 -30.62 4.06
N TRP A 21 12.33 -31.53 3.72
CA TRP A 21 12.65 -32.99 3.66
C TRP A 21 13.66 -33.32 2.58
N ILE A 22 13.62 -32.64 1.44
CA ILE A 22 14.63 -32.78 0.38
C ILE A 22 16.01 -32.37 0.91
N LEU A 23 16.13 -31.19 1.52
CA LEU A 23 17.40 -30.72 2.07
C LEU A 23 17.88 -31.59 3.24
N GLN A 24 16.99 -32.04 4.09
CA GLN A 24 17.27 -32.95 5.20
C GLN A 24 17.86 -34.27 4.70
N THR A 25 17.18 -34.89 3.74
CA THR A 25 17.65 -36.17 3.16
C THR A 25 18.96 -35.97 2.41
N ALA A 26 19.07 -34.93 1.58
CA ALA A 26 20.30 -34.64 0.83
C ALA A 26 21.50 -34.37 1.77
N GLY A 27 21.27 -33.59 2.84
CA GLY A 27 22.30 -33.26 3.81
C GLY A 27 22.84 -34.49 4.55
N TRP A 28 21.95 -35.38 5.05
CA TRP A 28 22.37 -36.59 5.76
C TRP A 28 22.93 -37.66 4.84
N LEU A 29 22.45 -37.75 3.60
CA LEU A 29 23.06 -38.59 2.58
C LEU A 29 24.47 -38.12 2.23
N GLY A 30 24.66 -36.80 2.06
CA GLY A 30 25.98 -36.20 1.86
C GLY A 30 26.92 -36.46 3.04
N TYR A 31 26.43 -36.33 4.29
CA TYR A 31 27.20 -36.68 5.49
C TYR A 31 27.65 -38.16 5.47
N PHE A 32 26.74 -39.09 5.18
CA PHE A 32 27.05 -40.49 5.03
C PHE A 32 28.14 -40.73 3.97
N THR A 33 27.93 -40.14 2.76
CA THR A 33 28.85 -40.35 1.63
C THR A 33 30.26 -39.83 1.95
N LEU A 34 30.39 -38.65 2.54
CA LEU A 34 31.69 -38.10 2.93
C LEU A 34 32.40 -38.91 4.00
N ASN A 35 31.67 -39.39 5.03
CA ASN A 35 32.26 -40.22 6.08
C ASN A 35 32.63 -41.62 5.55
N ALA A 36 31.84 -42.18 4.65
CA ALA A 36 32.14 -43.49 4.02
C ALA A 36 33.41 -43.37 3.15
N LEU A 37 33.50 -42.33 2.30
CA LEU A 37 34.69 -42.10 1.48
C LEU A 37 35.93 -41.85 2.33
N ALA A 38 35.82 -41.06 3.41
CA ALA A 38 36.91 -40.82 4.34
C ALA A 38 37.36 -42.15 5.03
N ALA A 39 36.41 -42.98 5.47
CA ALA A 39 36.73 -44.26 6.06
C ALA A 39 37.50 -45.17 5.09
N LEU A 40 37.07 -45.27 3.85
CA LEU A 40 37.78 -46.04 2.81
C LEU A 40 39.15 -45.45 2.48
N GLY A 41 39.26 -44.12 2.34
CA GLY A 41 40.52 -43.43 2.05
C GLY A 41 41.58 -43.59 3.16
N TYR A 42 41.17 -43.71 4.43
CA TYR A 42 42.04 -43.97 5.55
C TYR A 42 42.27 -45.46 5.83
N GLY A 43 41.79 -46.34 4.94
CA GLY A 43 41.96 -47.80 5.10
C GLY A 43 41.25 -48.38 6.34
N LYS A 44 40.18 -47.73 6.82
CA LYS A 44 39.41 -48.24 7.96
C LYS A 44 38.66 -49.53 7.59
N PRO A 45 38.46 -50.46 8.55
CA PRO A 45 37.67 -51.67 8.32
C PRO A 45 36.28 -51.41 7.79
N LEU A 46 35.72 -52.31 6.97
CA LEU A 46 34.40 -52.13 6.30
C LEU A 46 33.23 -51.90 7.26
N PHE A 47 33.35 -52.35 8.52
CA PHE A 47 32.29 -52.05 9.50
C PHE A 47 32.07 -50.56 9.76
N TYR A 48 33.07 -49.69 9.47
CA TYR A 48 32.90 -48.24 9.57
C TYR A 48 31.84 -47.66 8.58
N LEU A 49 31.53 -48.37 7.52
CA LEU A 49 30.42 -48.02 6.63
C LEU A 49 29.08 -48.12 7.35
N TRP A 50 28.90 -49.19 8.15
CA TRP A 50 27.70 -49.36 8.97
C TRP A 50 27.62 -48.35 10.09
N VAL A 51 28.75 -48.00 10.70
CA VAL A 51 28.82 -46.89 11.70
C VAL A 51 28.44 -45.56 11.07
N SER A 52 28.93 -45.26 9.87
CA SER A 52 28.59 -44.02 9.15
C SER A 52 27.11 -43.97 8.76
N ALA A 53 26.55 -45.10 8.29
CA ALA A 53 25.12 -45.20 7.96
C ALA A 53 24.23 -45.00 9.19
N GLY A 54 24.54 -45.70 10.28
CA GLY A 54 23.83 -45.60 11.55
C GLY A 54 23.87 -44.18 12.14
N SER A 55 25.06 -43.55 12.09
CA SER A 55 25.21 -42.13 12.54
C SER A 55 24.41 -41.16 11.68
N ALA A 56 24.34 -41.34 10.35
CA ALA A 56 23.53 -40.54 9.47
C ALA A 56 22.02 -40.68 9.76
N VAL A 57 21.56 -41.93 10.01
CA VAL A 57 20.15 -42.16 10.38
C VAL A 57 19.82 -41.54 11.74
N ALA A 58 20.69 -41.75 12.75
CA ALA A 58 20.54 -41.14 14.06
C ALA A 58 20.46 -39.60 13.98
N GLY A 59 21.36 -39.01 13.20
CA GLY A 59 21.37 -37.55 12.99
C GLY A 59 20.13 -37.05 12.26
N PHE A 60 19.66 -37.78 11.24
CA PHE A 60 18.42 -37.48 10.55
C PHE A 60 17.22 -37.39 11.53
N VAL A 61 17.08 -38.41 12.39
CA VAL A 61 16.00 -38.49 13.38
C VAL A 61 16.12 -37.38 14.43
N VAL A 62 17.32 -37.20 15.02
CA VAL A 62 17.56 -36.19 16.06
C VAL A 62 17.31 -34.82 15.53
N THR A 63 17.75 -34.45 14.33
CA THR A 63 17.55 -33.13 13.75
C THR A 63 16.10 -32.91 13.27
N ALA A 64 15.41 -33.98 12.86
CA ALA A 64 13.97 -33.89 12.58
C ALA A 64 13.17 -33.57 13.86
N LEU A 65 13.51 -34.18 15.00
CA LEU A 65 12.91 -33.86 16.31
C LEU A 65 13.31 -32.46 16.79
N LEU A 66 14.58 -32.08 16.65
CA LEU A 66 15.08 -30.76 16.98
C LEU A 66 14.32 -29.66 16.22
N ARG A 67 14.00 -29.89 14.94
CA ARG A 67 13.14 -29.00 14.17
C ARG A 67 11.76 -28.78 14.80
N LEU A 68 11.15 -29.85 15.32
CA LEU A 68 9.84 -29.73 16.00
C LEU A 68 9.97 -28.83 17.23
N GLY A 69 11.03 -29.03 18.03
CA GLY A 69 11.35 -28.14 19.16
C GLY A 69 11.55 -26.71 18.75
N TYR A 70 12.34 -26.41 17.72
CA TYR A 70 12.57 -25.06 17.20
C TYR A 70 11.29 -24.40 16.66
N ARG A 71 10.37 -25.20 16.10
CA ARG A 71 9.06 -24.67 15.68
C ARG A 71 8.17 -24.30 16.85
N ALA A 72 8.16 -25.13 17.91
CA ALA A 72 7.36 -24.89 19.10
C ALA A 72 7.77 -23.60 19.85
N VAL A 73 9.08 -23.33 19.93
CA VAL A 73 9.60 -22.11 20.61
C VAL A 73 9.68 -20.90 19.72
N GLY A 74 9.47 -21.05 18.42
CA GLY A 74 9.68 -19.99 17.41
C GLY A 74 8.77 -18.79 17.50
N GLY A 75 7.67 -18.88 18.27
CA GLY A 75 6.75 -17.75 18.56
C GLY A 75 7.03 -17.06 19.91
N TRP A 76 8.05 -17.47 20.63
CA TRP A 76 8.36 -16.92 21.94
C TRP A 76 9.12 -15.59 21.84
N PRO A 77 9.12 -14.76 22.92
CA PRO A 77 9.97 -13.57 22.99
C PRO A 77 11.45 -13.94 22.76
N VAL A 78 12.18 -13.10 22.05
CA VAL A 78 13.54 -13.38 21.52
C VAL A 78 14.49 -13.98 22.58
N ARG A 79 14.53 -13.40 23.78
CA ARG A 79 15.40 -13.91 24.88
C ARG A 79 15.06 -15.35 25.27
N ARG A 80 13.76 -15.65 25.45
CA ARG A 80 13.29 -17.00 25.82
C ARG A 80 13.53 -17.98 24.67
N MET A 81 13.30 -17.56 23.45
CA MET A 81 13.55 -18.35 22.24
C MET A 81 15.03 -18.75 22.11
N ILE A 82 15.96 -17.80 22.32
CA ILE A 82 17.41 -18.08 22.29
C ILE A 82 17.77 -19.12 23.35
N VAL A 83 17.39 -18.90 24.61
CA VAL A 83 17.70 -19.81 25.72
C VAL A 83 17.12 -21.20 25.44
N ALA A 84 15.85 -21.31 25.06
CA ALA A 84 15.21 -22.58 24.76
C ALA A 84 15.86 -23.29 23.57
N SER A 85 16.21 -22.56 22.51
CA SER A 85 16.90 -23.11 21.34
C SER A 85 18.30 -23.65 21.68
N THR A 86 19.03 -22.95 22.57
CA THR A 86 20.33 -23.38 23.06
C THR A 86 20.21 -24.66 23.90
N VAL A 87 19.23 -24.72 24.80
CA VAL A 87 18.98 -25.95 25.59
C VAL A 87 18.61 -27.13 24.70
N LEU A 88 17.75 -26.92 23.70
CA LEU A 88 17.37 -27.94 22.73
C LEU A 88 18.58 -28.40 21.91
N LEU A 89 19.46 -27.50 21.49
CA LEU A 89 20.69 -27.81 20.77
C LEU A 89 21.61 -28.71 21.60
N VAL A 90 21.87 -28.34 22.86
CA VAL A 90 22.76 -29.15 23.77
C VAL A 90 22.15 -30.51 24.02
N ALA A 91 20.84 -30.57 24.30
CA ALA A 91 20.16 -31.87 24.51
C ALA A 91 20.21 -32.77 23.26
N ALA A 92 19.94 -32.20 22.08
CA ALA A 92 20.03 -32.93 20.82
C ALA A 92 21.45 -33.41 20.55
N THR A 93 22.46 -32.58 20.85
CA THR A 93 23.88 -32.98 20.74
C THR A 93 24.22 -34.15 21.65
N ALA A 94 23.78 -34.13 22.91
CA ALA A 94 24.03 -35.23 23.86
C ALA A 94 23.36 -36.53 23.40
N ILE A 95 22.12 -36.47 22.93
CA ILE A 95 21.40 -37.63 22.38
C ILE A 95 22.11 -38.19 21.14
N TYR A 96 22.52 -37.31 20.21
CA TYR A 96 23.23 -37.70 19.01
C TYR A 96 24.60 -38.30 19.32
N ALA A 97 25.38 -37.68 20.21
CA ALA A 97 26.67 -38.17 20.65
C ALA A 97 26.57 -39.56 21.28
N LYS A 98 25.57 -39.76 22.16
CA LYS A 98 25.30 -41.05 22.78
C LYS A 98 24.92 -42.09 21.71
N ALA A 99 24.03 -41.78 20.80
CA ALA A 99 23.62 -42.70 19.74
C ALA A 99 24.82 -43.13 18.86
N CYS A 100 25.66 -42.17 18.45
CA CYS A 100 26.87 -42.46 17.68
C CYS A 100 27.88 -43.34 18.47
N ALA A 101 28.03 -43.10 19.78
CA ALA A 101 28.88 -43.89 20.65
C ALA A 101 28.37 -45.33 20.77
N GLU A 102 27.09 -45.57 21.01
CA GLU A 102 26.51 -46.91 21.09
C GLU A 102 26.64 -47.68 19.76
N ILE A 103 26.44 -46.99 18.62
CA ILE A 103 26.64 -47.61 17.30
C ILE A 103 28.09 -48.01 17.09
N LEU A 104 29.06 -47.15 17.43
CA LEU A 104 30.47 -47.42 17.29
C LEU A 104 30.92 -48.56 18.23
N PHE A 105 30.58 -48.45 19.52
CA PHE A 105 31.04 -49.41 20.54
C PHE A 105 30.34 -50.77 20.46
N GLY A 106 29.14 -50.80 19.89
CA GLY A 106 28.43 -52.07 19.59
C GLY A 106 29.13 -52.92 18.52
N VAL A 107 29.80 -52.25 17.56
CA VAL A 107 30.54 -52.95 16.48
C VAL A 107 32.02 -53.10 16.82
N CYS A 108 32.61 -52.20 17.58
CA CYS A 108 34.03 -52.18 17.94
C CYS A 108 34.21 -52.00 19.45
N ALA A 109 34.24 -53.04 20.22
CA ALA A 109 34.41 -53.01 21.67
C ALA A 109 35.74 -52.34 22.10
N THR A 110 36.78 -52.45 21.29
CA THR A 110 38.12 -51.88 21.53
C THR A 110 38.16 -50.36 21.18
N CYS A 111 37.15 -49.84 20.53
CA CYS A 111 37.08 -48.43 20.17
C CYS A 111 36.59 -47.54 21.32
N ARG A 112 36.28 -48.08 22.50
CA ARG A 112 35.85 -47.29 23.67
C ARG A 112 36.99 -46.43 24.15
N PRO A 113 36.74 -45.11 24.39
CA PRO A 113 37.77 -44.24 24.93
C PRO A 113 38.28 -44.73 26.29
N ALA A 114 39.58 -44.74 26.45
CA ALA A 114 40.22 -45.09 27.71
C ALA A 114 40.17 -43.99 28.77
N SER A 115 39.80 -42.76 28.40
CA SER A 115 39.77 -41.60 29.27
C SER A 115 38.51 -40.73 29.05
N PRO A 116 38.10 -39.93 30.06
CA PRO A 116 37.01 -38.97 29.91
C PRO A 116 37.24 -37.98 28.78
N ALA A 117 38.49 -37.60 28.47
CA ALA A 117 38.83 -36.68 27.39
C ALA A 117 38.37 -37.21 26.01
N GLY A 118 38.42 -38.52 25.79
CA GLY A 118 37.92 -39.12 24.55
C GLY A 118 36.39 -38.99 24.37
N TYR A 119 35.64 -39.06 25.46
CA TYR A 119 34.17 -38.80 25.41
C TYR A 119 33.86 -37.34 25.16
N ILE A 120 34.66 -36.41 25.75
CA ILE A 120 34.52 -34.95 25.49
C ILE A 120 34.80 -34.65 24.01
N ALA A 121 35.86 -35.25 23.44
CA ALA A 121 36.17 -35.10 22.01
C ALA A 121 35.03 -35.62 21.11
N HIS A 122 34.44 -36.76 21.48
CA HIS A 122 33.29 -37.33 20.75
C HIS A 122 32.04 -36.44 20.82
N PHE A 123 31.78 -35.86 22.01
CA PHE A 123 30.71 -34.85 22.15
C PHE A 123 31.00 -33.58 21.32
N GLY A 124 32.25 -33.10 21.29
CA GLY A 124 32.67 -31.94 20.49
C GLY A 124 32.41 -32.11 18.98
N THR A 125 32.76 -33.28 18.43
CA THR A 125 32.47 -33.59 17.02
C THR A 125 30.96 -33.64 16.72
N SER A 126 30.19 -34.24 17.64
CA SER A 126 28.74 -34.28 17.55
C SER A 126 28.11 -32.86 17.62
N LEU A 127 28.64 -31.99 18.51
CA LEU A 127 28.21 -30.60 18.62
C LEU A 127 28.44 -29.83 17.33
N TYR A 128 29.60 -29.99 16.71
CA TYR A 128 29.90 -29.36 15.43
C TYR A 128 28.87 -29.73 14.35
N VAL A 129 28.49 -31.02 14.23
CA VAL A 129 27.51 -31.49 13.26
C VAL A 129 26.13 -30.89 13.51
N ILE A 130 25.62 -30.96 14.76
CA ILE A 130 24.27 -30.47 15.11
C ILE A 130 24.20 -28.93 15.06
N LEU A 131 25.29 -28.25 15.45
CA LEU A 131 25.38 -26.79 15.35
C LEU A 131 25.38 -26.33 13.90
N SER A 132 26.16 -26.99 13.02
CA SER A 132 26.17 -26.69 11.58
C SER A 132 24.78 -26.87 10.96
N TRP A 133 24.09 -27.97 11.28
CA TRP A 133 22.73 -28.22 10.84
C TRP A 133 21.77 -27.14 11.34
N SER A 134 21.88 -26.74 12.61
CA SER A 134 21.06 -25.67 13.21
C SER A 134 21.32 -24.31 12.53
N GLY A 135 22.57 -24.01 12.20
CA GLY A 135 22.96 -22.82 11.45
C GLY A 135 22.28 -22.76 10.07
N PHE A 136 22.33 -23.87 9.31
CA PHE A 136 21.63 -23.98 8.03
C PHE A 136 20.11 -23.84 8.19
N TYR A 137 19.51 -24.47 9.20
CA TYR A 137 18.08 -24.38 9.47
C TYR A 137 17.64 -22.96 9.73
N PHE A 138 18.33 -22.25 10.65
CA PHE A 138 18.00 -20.85 10.96
C PHE A 138 18.32 -19.91 9.80
N GLY A 139 19.43 -20.10 9.10
CA GLY A 139 19.79 -19.30 7.93
C GLY A 139 18.72 -19.36 6.84
N ILE A 140 18.26 -20.57 6.50
CA ILE A 140 17.16 -20.74 5.53
C ILE A 140 15.84 -20.13 6.05
N ARG A 141 15.52 -20.33 7.33
CA ARG A 141 14.32 -19.81 7.95
C ARG A 141 14.28 -18.27 7.93
N PHE A 142 15.34 -17.63 8.42
CA PHE A 142 15.43 -16.16 8.47
C PHE A 142 15.54 -15.54 7.07
N GLY A 143 16.32 -16.15 6.18
CA GLY A 143 16.41 -15.70 4.80
C GLY A 143 15.04 -15.67 4.10
N ARG A 144 14.22 -16.70 4.34
CA ARG A 144 12.84 -16.74 3.81
C ARG A 144 11.92 -15.73 4.46
N GLN A 145 12.04 -15.53 5.77
CA GLN A 145 11.25 -14.52 6.47
C GLN A 145 11.56 -13.12 5.92
N LEU A 146 12.84 -12.78 5.80
CA LEU A 146 13.29 -11.50 5.25
C LEU A 146 12.83 -11.31 3.80
N ALA A 147 12.89 -12.38 2.98
CA ALA A 147 12.41 -12.30 1.59
C ALA A 147 10.90 -12.00 1.52
N ARG A 148 10.09 -12.63 2.39
CA ARG A 148 8.65 -12.38 2.48
C ARG A 148 8.33 -10.95 2.96
N GLU A 149 9.04 -10.47 3.97
CA GLU A 149 8.86 -9.11 4.48
C GLU A 149 9.20 -8.06 3.40
N ARG A 150 10.28 -8.27 2.66
CA ARG A 150 10.65 -7.43 1.50
C ARG A 150 9.59 -7.46 0.40
N GLU A 151 9.08 -8.63 0.07
CA GLU A 151 8.02 -8.76 -0.95
C GLU A 151 6.74 -8.03 -0.52
N THR A 152 6.36 -8.17 0.76
CA THR A 152 5.18 -7.48 1.31
C THR A 152 5.37 -5.96 1.29
N ALA A 153 6.55 -5.47 1.69
CA ALA A 153 6.89 -4.05 1.66
C ALA A 153 6.86 -3.48 0.24
N LEU A 154 7.44 -4.20 -0.75
CA LEU A 154 7.40 -3.78 -2.15
C LEU A 154 5.98 -3.73 -2.70
N LYS A 155 5.13 -4.71 -2.37
CA LYS A 155 3.70 -4.68 -2.77
C LYS A 155 2.96 -3.50 -2.15
N ALA A 156 3.19 -3.22 -0.85
CA ALA A 156 2.58 -2.08 -0.18
C ALA A 156 2.99 -0.75 -0.82
N THR A 157 4.29 -0.58 -1.15
CA THR A 157 4.79 0.61 -1.85
C THR A 157 4.19 0.75 -3.25
N ALA A 158 4.10 -0.35 -4.01
CA ALA A 158 3.49 -0.33 -5.33
C ALA A 158 2.00 0.06 -5.29
N MET A 159 1.25 -0.49 -4.32
CA MET A 159 -0.16 -0.13 -4.11
C MET A 159 -0.32 1.35 -3.70
N ALA A 160 0.58 1.87 -2.87
CA ALA A 160 0.58 3.29 -2.49
C ALA A 160 0.83 4.20 -3.70
N HIS A 161 1.81 3.88 -4.55
CA HIS A 161 2.07 4.63 -5.79
C HIS A 161 0.90 4.54 -6.77
N GLU A 162 0.28 3.36 -6.93
CA GLU A 162 -0.91 3.22 -7.78
C GLU A 162 -2.08 4.07 -7.27
N ALA A 163 -2.30 4.08 -5.94
CA ALA A 163 -3.32 4.92 -5.33
C ALA A 163 -3.02 6.41 -5.54
N GLN A 164 -1.77 6.85 -5.41
CA GLN A 164 -1.34 8.22 -5.70
C GLN A 164 -1.59 8.61 -7.16
N LEU A 165 -1.18 7.75 -8.12
CA LEU A 165 -1.43 7.98 -9.54
C LEU A 165 -2.92 8.05 -9.86
N LYS A 166 -3.72 7.20 -9.22
CA LYS A 166 -5.18 7.20 -9.39
C LYS A 166 -5.78 8.49 -8.82
N MET A 167 -5.32 8.96 -7.66
CA MET A 167 -5.72 10.22 -7.07
C MET A 167 -5.38 11.40 -7.98
N LEU A 168 -4.16 11.45 -8.53
CA LEU A 168 -3.72 12.48 -9.47
C LEU A 168 -4.58 12.49 -10.75
N ARG A 169 -4.93 11.31 -11.29
CA ARG A 169 -5.84 11.19 -12.45
C ARG A 169 -7.25 11.70 -12.15
N TYR A 170 -7.73 11.55 -10.92
CA TYR A 170 -9.06 12.06 -10.53
C TYR A 170 -9.06 13.58 -10.30
N GLN A 171 -7.93 14.19 -9.97
CA GLN A 171 -7.79 15.64 -9.87
C GLN A 171 -7.94 16.33 -11.24
N LEU A 172 -7.48 15.69 -12.30
CA LEU A 172 -7.68 16.15 -13.67
C LEU A 172 -8.96 15.50 -14.20
N ASN A 173 -10.10 16.19 -14.14
CA ASN A 173 -11.33 15.71 -14.74
C ASN A 173 -11.14 15.42 -16.24
N PRO A 174 -10.97 14.15 -16.70
CA PRO A 174 -10.64 13.86 -18.10
C PRO A 174 -11.73 14.33 -19.04
N HIS A 175 -12.99 14.24 -18.62
CA HIS A 175 -14.13 14.67 -19.42
C HIS A 175 -14.14 16.18 -19.65
N PHE A 176 -13.75 16.99 -18.64
CA PHE A 176 -13.59 18.42 -18.81
C PHE A 176 -12.47 18.73 -19.82
N LEU A 177 -11.32 18.04 -19.69
CA LEU A 177 -10.20 18.24 -20.63
C LEU A 177 -10.58 17.91 -22.08
N PHE A 178 -11.19 16.74 -22.31
CA PHE A 178 -11.64 16.35 -23.65
C PHE A 178 -12.66 17.36 -24.23
N ASN A 179 -13.62 17.79 -23.44
CA ASN A 179 -14.61 18.76 -23.88
C ASN A 179 -14.00 20.12 -24.21
N THR A 180 -13.04 20.57 -23.41
CA THR A 180 -12.33 21.83 -23.64
C THR A 180 -11.48 21.75 -24.89
N LEU A 181 -10.72 20.66 -25.10
CA LEU A 181 -9.92 20.45 -26.33
C LEU A 181 -10.79 20.38 -27.58
N ASN A 182 -11.96 19.70 -27.52
CA ASN A 182 -12.90 19.65 -28.62
C ASN A 182 -13.47 21.05 -28.93
N ALA A 183 -13.79 21.84 -27.89
CA ALA A 183 -14.26 23.22 -28.10
C ALA A 183 -13.18 24.10 -28.75
N ILE A 184 -11.92 23.98 -28.32
CA ILE A 184 -10.77 24.66 -28.95
C ILE A 184 -10.66 24.27 -30.42
N SER A 185 -10.75 22.97 -30.73
CA SER A 185 -10.71 22.47 -32.11
C SER A 185 -11.85 23.06 -32.98
N THR A 186 -13.06 23.12 -32.45
CA THR A 186 -14.21 23.73 -33.14
C THR A 186 -13.97 25.22 -33.40
N LEU A 187 -13.49 25.96 -32.40
CA LEU A 187 -13.18 27.41 -32.55
C LEU A 187 -12.11 27.65 -33.63
N ILE A 188 -11.13 26.77 -33.77
CA ILE A 188 -10.12 26.86 -34.83
C ILE A 188 -10.73 26.59 -36.21
N LEU A 189 -11.62 25.61 -36.32
CA LEU A 189 -12.31 25.29 -37.57
C LEU A 189 -13.27 26.41 -38.02
N ASP A 190 -13.81 27.15 -37.05
CA ASP A 190 -14.69 28.31 -37.27
C ASP A 190 -13.92 29.64 -37.42
N ASP A 191 -12.59 29.59 -37.63
CA ASP A 191 -11.67 30.74 -37.75
C ASP A 191 -11.68 31.69 -36.53
N GLN A 192 -12.16 31.23 -35.36
CA GLN A 192 -12.17 32.00 -34.11
C GLN A 192 -10.85 31.88 -33.32
N ASN A 193 -9.74 32.06 -33.99
CA ASN A 193 -8.39 31.78 -33.46
C ASN A 193 -8.04 32.59 -32.19
N VAL A 194 -8.54 33.83 -32.06
CA VAL A 194 -8.33 34.65 -30.86
C VAL A 194 -9.00 34.02 -29.63
N THR A 195 -10.24 33.55 -29.79
CA THR A 195 -10.99 32.87 -28.72
C THR A 195 -10.35 31.51 -28.36
N ALA A 196 -9.94 30.76 -29.38
CA ALA A 196 -9.24 29.51 -29.21
C ALA A 196 -7.93 29.67 -28.39
N ASN A 197 -7.13 30.70 -28.71
CA ASN A 197 -5.89 30.99 -28.01
C ASN A 197 -6.14 31.41 -26.56
N ARG A 198 -7.18 32.24 -26.31
CA ARG A 198 -7.61 32.58 -24.93
C ARG A 198 -8.02 31.35 -24.14
N MET A 199 -8.72 30.39 -24.76
CA MET A 199 -9.15 29.15 -24.12
C MET A 199 -7.97 28.24 -23.78
N VAL A 200 -6.94 28.13 -24.65
CA VAL A 200 -5.68 27.42 -24.37
C VAL A 200 -4.95 28.04 -23.18
N GLY A 201 -4.84 29.39 -23.15
CA GLY A 201 -4.20 30.11 -22.04
C GLY A 201 -4.93 29.87 -20.71
N ALA A 202 -6.26 29.95 -20.71
CA ALA A 202 -7.10 29.69 -19.53
C ALA A 202 -6.95 28.23 -19.05
N LEU A 203 -6.98 27.26 -19.98
CA LEU A 203 -6.78 25.84 -19.67
C LEU A 203 -5.40 25.58 -19.05
N SER A 204 -4.34 26.16 -19.61
CA SER A 204 -2.98 26.02 -19.08
C SER A 204 -2.87 26.58 -17.65
N GLY A 205 -3.46 27.73 -17.39
CA GLY A 205 -3.50 28.37 -16.06
C GLY A 205 -4.29 27.52 -15.05
N PHE A 206 -5.44 26.98 -15.45
CA PHE A 206 -6.26 26.10 -14.63
C PHE A 206 -5.52 24.79 -14.28
N LEU A 207 -4.90 24.14 -15.28
CA LEU A 207 -4.15 22.90 -15.07
C LEU A 207 -2.97 23.09 -14.11
N ARG A 208 -2.21 24.16 -14.27
CA ARG A 208 -1.10 24.49 -13.36
C ARG A 208 -1.60 24.65 -11.93
N HIS A 209 -2.65 25.43 -11.72
CA HIS A 209 -3.23 25.64 -10.40
C HIS A 209 -3.74 24.33 -9.78
N THR A 210 -4.45 23.49 -10.55
CA THR A 210 -4.99 22.22 -10.06
C THR A 210 -3.89 21.21 -9.70
N LEU A 211 -2.78 21.19 -10.46
CA LEU A 211 -1.64 20.29 -10.18
C LEU A 211 -0.81 20.74 -8.98
N ASP A 212 -0.73 22.07 -8.74
CA ASP A 212 0.00 22.63 -7.60
C ASP A 212 -0.83 22.59 -6.29
N SER A 213 -2.14 22.35 -6.39
CA SER A 213 -3.04 22.33 -5.23
C SER A 213 -3.02 20.97 -4.53
N ASP A 214 -2.82 20.97 -3.21
CA ASP A 214 -3.02 19.77 -2.37
C ASP A 214 -4.50 19.68 -1.95
N PRO A 215 -5.23 18.62 -2.36
CA PRO A 215 -6.63 18.49 -2.00
C PRO A 215 -6.88 18.33 -0.49
N VAL A 216 -5.89 17.95 0.29
CA VAL A 216 -6.03 17.82 1.76
C VAL A 216 -5.85 19.17 2.46
N GLN A 217 -5.24 20.13 1.81
CA GLN A 217 -4.99 21.47 2.36
C GLN A 217 -6.28 22.27 2.53
N LEU A 218 -6.37 23.02 3.64
CA LEU A 218 -7.38 24.03 3.84
C LEU A 218 -6.88 25.37 3.26
N VAL A 219 -7.68 25.98 2.39
CA VAL A 219 -7.42 27.27 1.75
C VAL A 219 -8.48 28.29 2.15
N ALA A 220 -8.22 29.58 1.98
CA ALA A 220 -9.26 30.58 2.16
C ALA A 220 -10.36 30.38 1.10
N LEU A 221 -11.63 30.59 1.47
CA LEU A 221 -12.75 30.54 0.52
C LEU A 221 -12.54 31.52 -0.65
N GLY A 222 -11.88 32.65 -0.42
CA GLY A 222 -11.49 33.56 -1.48
C GLY A 222 -10.63 32.91 -2.55
N GLU A 223 -9.60 32.17 -2.14
CA GLU A 223 -8.72 31.45 -3.07
C GLU A 223 -9.46 30.34 -3.83
N GLU A 224 -10.38 29.65 -3.15
CA GLU A 224 -11.24 28.62 -3.76
C GLU A 224 -12.18 29.22 -4.80
N LEU A 225 -12.76 30.42 -4.52
CA LEU A 225 -13.59 31.13 -5.47
C LEU A 225 -12.78 31.64 -6.67
N ASP A 226 -11.58 32.18 -6.46
CA ASP A 226 -10.68 32.60 -7.53
C ASP A 226 -10.24 31.43 -8.43
N ALA A 227 -10.02 30.24 -7.85
CA ALA A 227 -9.77 29.01 -8.61
C ALA A 227 -10.99 28.60 -9.43
N LEU A 228 -12.16 28.69 -8.84
CA LEU A 228 -13.43 28.38 -9.48
C LEU A 228 -13.75 29.37 -10.62
N GLU A 229 -13.44 30.65 -10.49
CA GLU A 229 -13.60 31.64 -11.55
C GLU A 229 -12.75 31.29 -12.80
N ARG A 230 -11.53 30.79 -12.60
CA ARG A 230 -10.70 30.29 -13.73
C ARG A 230 -11.35 29.11 -14.46
N TYR A 231 -11.91 28.16 -13.72
CA TYR A 231 -12.65 27.03 -14.29
C TYR A 231 -13.90 27.52 -15.05
N LEU A 232 -14.69 28.38 -14.42
CA LEU A 232 -15.91 28.95 -15.01
C LEU A 232 -15.61 29.77 -16.27
N GLY A 233 -14.49 30.48 -16.31
CA GLY A 233 -14.06 31.23 -17.50
C GLY A 233 -13.86 30.32 -18.72
N ILE A 234 -13.35 29.10 -18.54
CA ILE A 234 -13.23 28.12 -19.62
C ILE A 234 -14.63 27.61 -20.04
N GLU A 235 -15.49 27.30 -19.08
CA GLU A 235 -16.84 26.81 -19.37
C GLU A 235 -17.72 27.90 -20.03
N GLN A 236 -17.54 29.17 -19.66
CA GLN A 236 -18.22 30.33 -20.30
C GLN A 236 -17.76 30.48 -21.76
N LEU A 237 -16.48 30.27 -22.08
CA LEU A 237 -16.01 30.28 -23.48
C LEU A 237 -16.65 29.14 -24.29
N ARG A 238 -16.95 28.01 -23.65
CA ARG A 238 -17.59 26.84 -24.28
C ARG A 238 -19.11 26.99 -24.46
N PHE A 239 -19.79 27.48 -23.45
CA PHE A 239 -21.25 27.55 -23.45
C PHE A 239 -21.81 28.93 -23.89
N GLY A 240 -20.96 29.97 -23.92
CA GLY A 240 -21.38 31.36 -24.24
C GLY A 240 -22.46 31.85 -23.28
N GLU A 241 -23.45 32.53 -23.84
CA GLU A 241 -24.61 33.09 -23.10
C GLU A 241 -25.49 32.02 -22.41
N ARG A 242 -25.29 30.75 -22.72
CA ARG A 242 -26.02 29.63 -22.08
C ARG A 242 -25.59 29.38 -20.63
N LEU A 243 -24.39 29.81 -20.22
CA LEU A 243 -23.90 29.67 -18.84
C LEU A 243 -23.91 31.03 -18.15
N ARG A 244 -24.84 31.24 -17.25
CA ARG A 244 -24.94 32.40 -16.40
C ARG A 244 -24.49 32.06 -14.99
N VAL A 245 -23.54 32.81 -14.46
CA VAL A 245 -23.01 32.59 -13.12
C VAL A 245 -23.08 33.87 -12.29
N ARG A 246 -23.51 33.73 -11.03
CA ARG A 246 -23.50 34.79 -10.02
C ARG A 246 -22.76 34.31 -8.78
N VAL A 247 -21.82 35.13 -8.29
CA VAL A 247 -21.05 34.83 -7.08
C VAL A 247 -21.23 35.95 -6.08
N GLU A 248 -21.82 35.64 -4.93
CA GLU A 248 -22.05 36.58 -3.83
C GLU A 248 -21.41 36.04 -2.54
N ALA A 249 -20.23 36.54 -2.21
CA ALA A 249 -19.52 36.17 -1.00
C ALA A 249 -19.03 37.40 -0.25
N GLY A 250 -19.49 37.55 0.99
CA GLY A 250 -19.06 38.65 1.87
C GLY A 250 -17.56 38.56 2.18
N ALA A 251 -16.94 39.72 2.44
CA ALA A 251 -15.49 39.78 2.75
C ALA A 251 -15.10 38.86 3.93
N GLU A 252 -15.92 38.78 4.96
CA GLU A 252 -15.70 37.89 6.09
C GLU A 252 -15.76 36.42 5.67
N ALA A 253 -16.76 36.00 4.89
CA ALA A 253 -16.90 34.62 4.42
C ALA A 253 -15.71 34.18 3.56
N ARG A 254 -15.16 35.08 2.72
CA ARG A 254 -13.97 34.81 1.89
C ARG A 254 -12.73 34.43 2.71
N ARG A 255 -12.67 34.83 4.00
CA ARG A 255 -11.55 34.47 4.91
C ARG A 255 -11.70 33.09 5.55
N GLY A 256 -12.89 32.49 5.52
CA GLY A 256 -13.13 31.16 6.10
C GLY A 256 -12.33 30.08 5.38
N ARG A 257 -11.70 29.18 6.12
CA ARG A 257 -10.94 28.07 5.55
C ARG A 257 -11.87 26.94 5.11
N VAL A 258 -11.65 26.47 3.90
CA VAL A 258 -12.37 25.36 3.28
C VAL A 258 -11.36 24.37 2.65
N PRO A 259 -11.73 23.11 2.44
CA PRO A 259 -10.88 22.20 1.71
C PRO A 259 -10.70 22.67 0.25
N SER A 260 -9.47 22.67 -0.25
CA SER A 260 -9.17 23.05 -1.64
C SER A 260 -9.98 22.20 -2.62
N LEU A 261 -10.47 22.80 -3.69
CA LEU A 261 -11.30 22.17 -4.73
C LEU A 261 -12.62 21.55 -4.20
N VAL A 262 -13.21 22.12 -3.13
CA VAL A 262 -14.48 21.61 -2.57
C VAL A 262 -15.70 22.09 -3.38
N LEU A 263 -15.63 23.28 -3.97
CA LEU A 263 -16.72 23.86 -4.77
C LEU A 263 -16.75 23.33 -6.20
N GLN A 264 -15.61 23.00 -6.78
CA GLN A 264 -15.50 22.57 -8.17
C GLN A 264 -16.43 21.38 -8.50
N PRO A 265 -16.46 20.25 -7.73
CA PRO A 265 -17.37 19.16 -8.03
C PRO A 265 -18.85 19.51 -7.97
N LEU A 266 -19.22 20.53 -7.17
CA LEU A 266 -20.60 20.99 -7.06
C LEU A 266 -20.99 21.77 -8.33
N ILE A 267 -20.11 22.63 -8.79
CA ILE A 267 -20.32 23.43 -10.01
C ILE A 267 -20.27 22.55 -11.27
N GLU A 268 -19.33 21.60 -11.34
CA GLU A 268 -19.31 20.59 -12.42
C GLU A 268 -20.65 19.83 -12.53
N ASN A 269 -21.22 19.49 -11.37
CA ASN A 269 -22.52 18.84 -11.31
C ASN A 269 -23.64 19.75 -11.86
N SER A 270 -23.67 21.01 -11.45
CA SER A 270 -24.64 22.01 -11.94
C SER A 270 -24.49 22.25 -13.45
N ILE A 271 -23.27 22.39 -13.96
CA ILE A 271 -23.04 22.53 -15.42
C ILE A 271 -23.55 21.28 -16.16
N LYS A 272 -23.22 20.09 -15.67
CA LYS A 272 -23.59 18.82 -16.30
C LYS A 272 -25.11 18.60 -16.40
N TYR A 273 -25.86 18.97 -15.37
CA TYR A 273 -27.28 18.63 -15.27
C TYR A 273 -28.22 19.82 -15.49
N ALA A 274 -27.79 21.05 -15.20
CA ALA A 274 -28.64 22.23 -15.36
C ALA A 274 -28.32 23.03 -16.63
N VAL A 275 -27.06 23.04 -17.12
CA VAL A 275 -26.67 23.86 -18.27
C VAL A 275 -26.53 23.04 -19.55
N ALA A 276 -25.71 22.00 -19.54
CA ALA A 276 -25.32 21.25 -20.74
C ALA A 276 -26.51 20.64 -21.51
N PRO A 277 -27.54 20.05 -20.86
CA PRO A 277 -28.67 19.41 -21.57
C PRO A 277 -29.66 20.41 -22.17
N ARG A 278 -29.61 21.71 -21.79
CA ARG A 278 -30.63 22.71 -22.11
C ARG A 278 -30.15 23.65 -23.21
N ALA A 279 -30.97 23.84 -24.22
CA ALA A 279 -30.69 24.81 -25.30
C ALA A 279 -30.66 26.26 -24.81
N ASP A 280 -31.54 26.62 -23.86
CA ASP A 280 -31.61 27.93 -23.20
C ASP A 280 -30.55 28.12 -22.11
N GLY A 281 -29.77 27.06 -21.84
CA GLY A 281 -28.75 27.05 -20.83
C GLY A 281 -29.29 27.05 -19.41
N GLY A 282 -28.49 27.56 -18.47
CA GLY A 282 -28.82 27.57 -17.04
C GLY A 282 -28.09 28.67 -16.27
N THR A 283 -28.60 28.90 -15.06
CA THR A 283 -28.03 29.86 -14.11
C THR A 283 -27.50 29.12 -12.90
N ILE A 284 -26.27 29.45 -12.48
CA ILE A 284 -25.63 28.92 -11.27
C ILE A 284 -25.38 30.09 -10.34
N GLU A 285 -25.82 29.98 -9.10
CA GLU A 285 -25.63 31.01 -8.06
C GLU A 285 -24.80 30.41 -6.92
N ILE A 286 -23.76 31.10 -6.50
CA ILE A 286 -22.88 30.75 -5.40
C ILE A 286 -22.97 31.85 -4.35
N GLY A 287 -23.47 31.51 -3.17
CA GLY A 287 -23.55 32.41 -2.03
C GLY A 287 -22.67 31.93 -0.88
N ALA A 288 -22.04 32.89 -0.17
CA ALA A 288 -21.32 32.55 1.06
C ALA A 288 -21.50 33.62 2.12
N GLN A 289 -21.82 33.21 3.35
CA GLN A 289 -22.00 34.09 4.49
C GLN A 289 -21.57 33.42 5.80
N VAL A 290 -21.13 34.23 6.76
CA VAL A 290 -20.85 33.80 8.12
C VAL A 290 -22.08 34.06 8.98
N ARG A 291 -22.48 33.06 9.77
CA ARG A 291 -23.55 33.17 10.77
C ARG A 291 -23.06 32.60 12.09
N GLY A 292 -22.76 33.49 13.03
CA GLY A 292 -22.14 33.07 14.30
C GLY A 292 -20.76 32.46 14.05
N ASP A 293 -20.56 31.22 14.51
CA ASP A 293 -19.33 30.42 14.33
C ASP A 293 -19.37 29.49 13.09
N ARG A 294 -20.32 29.74 12.16
CA ARG A 294 -20.57 28.86 11.03
C ARG A 294 -20.38 29.61 9.69
N LEU A 295 -19.70 28.94 8.77
CA LEU A 295 -19.59 29.33 7.37
C LEU A 295 -20.63 28.58 6.55
N HIS A 296 -21.60 29.30 6.02
CA HIS A 296 -22.62 28.76 5.14
C HIS A 296 -22.26 29.08 3.69
N ILE A 297 -22.07 28.04 2.89
CA ILE A 297 -21.82 28.15 1.45
C ILE A 297 -22.99 27.51 0.72
N LEU A 298 -23.56 28.21 -0.22
CA LEU A 298 -24.74 27.83 -0.96
C LEU A 298 -24.42 27.77 -2.44
N VAL A 299 -24.74 26.67 -3.08
CA VAL A 299 -24.67 26.51 -4.54
C VAL A 299 -26.07 26.19 -5.03
N ARG A 300 -26.59 26.99 -5.95
CA ARG A 300 -27.91 26.82 -6.56
C ARG A 300 -27.78 26.72 -8.07
N ASP A 301 -28.60 25.88 -8.67
CA ASP A 301 -28.83 25.86 -10.11
C ASP A 301 -30.35 25.87 -10.42
N ASP A 302 -30.69 26.24 -11.66
CA ASP A 302 -32.06 26.22 -12.17
C ASP A 302 -32.39 24.96 -13.00
N GLY A 303 -31.68 23.88 -12.74
CA GLY A 303 -31.82 22.60 -13.41
C GLY A 303 -33.05 21.79 -13.01
N PRO A 304 -33.12 20.50 -13.38
CA PRO A 304 -34.27 19.64 -13.08
C PRO A 304 -34.37 19.21 -11.61
N GLY A 305 -33.35 19.50 -10.79
CA GLY A 305 -33.25 18.96 -9.43
C GLY A 305 -32.84 17.49 -9.37
N LEU A 306 -32.90 16.91 -8.19
CA LEU A 306 -32.62 15.48 -7.95
C LEU A 306 -33.88 14.64 -8.14
N PRO A 307 -33.80 13.46 -8.80
CA PRO A 307 -34.94 12.53 -8.92
C PRO A 307 -35.43 12.06 -7.54
N PRO A 308 -36.75 11.79 -7.38
CA PRO A 308 -37.35 11.51 -6.06
C PRO A 308 -36.82 10.25 -5.33
N LYS A 309 -36.09 9.36 -6.01
CA LYS A 309 -35.57 8.09 -5.46
C LYS A 309 -34.03 8.01 -5.38
N THR A 310 -33.33 9.07 -5.69
CA THR A 310 -31.88 9.06 -5.68
C THR A 310 -31.36 9.72 -4.40
N SER A 311 -30.96 8.91 -3.41
CA SER A 311 -29.98 9.37 -2.45
C SER A 311 -28.77 9.87 -3.24
N CYS A 312 -28.36 11.12 -3.03
CA CYS A 312 -27.19 11.83 -3.57
C CYS A 312 -26.07 10.95 -4.19
N THR A 313 -26.29 10.45 -5.40
CA THR A 313 -25.42 9.38 -5.96
C THR A 313 -24.67 9.78 -7.21
N GLY A 314 -24.42 11.05 -7.41
CA GLY A 314 -23.31 11.46 -8.27
C GLY A 314 -21.99 11.20 -7.52
N VAL A 315 -21.04 10.52 -8.14
CA VAL A 315 -19.72 10.22 -7.54
C VAL A 315 -19.08 11.48 -6.95
N GLY A 316 -19.25 12.65 -7.58
CA GLY A 316 -18.71 13.93 -7.11
C GLY A 316 -19.31 14.39 -5.77
N LEU A 317 -20.64 14.40 -5.64
CA LEU A 317 -21.31 14.82 -4.40
C LEU A 317 -21.04 13.86 -3.23
N ALA A 318 -21.00 12.54 -3.50
CA ALA A 318 -20.69 11.54 -2.50
C ALA A 318 -19.25 11.69 -1.99
N ASN A 319 -18.29 11.92 -2.89
CA ASN A 319 -16.88 12.15 -2.53
C ASN A 319 -16.70 13.44 -1.74
N THR A 320 -17.37 14.52 -2.13
CA THR A 320 -17.33 15.79 -1.37
C THR A 320 -17.88 15.60 0.04
N ARG A 321 -19.01 14.91 0.20
CA ARG A 321 -19.60 14.62 1.52
C ARG A 321 -18.66 13.79 2.40
N GLU A 322 -18.09 12.71 1.86
CA GLU A 322 -17.17 11.85 2.59
C GLU A 322 -15.89 12.62 3.00
N ARG A 323 -15.36 13.44 2.11
CA ARG A 323 -14.21 14.28 2.40
C ARG A 323 -14.49 15.27 3.54
N LEU A 324 -15.64 15.96 3.51
CA LEU A 324 -16.07 16.85 4.60
C LEU A 324 -16.25 16.09 5.91
N ARG A 325 -16.78 14.85 5.85
CA ARG A 325 -16.93 13.99 7.03
C ARG A 325 -15.58 13.60 7.64
N VAL A 326 -14.59 13.29 6.83
CA VAL A 326 -13.23 12.96 7.28
C VAL A 326 -12.55 14.16 7.94
N LEU A 327 -12.67 15.36 7.36
CA LEU A 327 -11.99 16.58 7.83
C LEU A 327 -12.65 17.21 9.06
N TYR A 328 -13.98 17.26 9.10
CA TYR A 328 -14.72 17.98 10.14
C TYR A 328 -15.53 17.08 11.08
N GLY A 329 -15.63 15.78 10.80
CA GLY A 329 -16.42 14.84 11.60
C GLY A 329 -17.90 15.23 11.65
N ALA A 330 -18.45 15.33 12.86
CA ALA A 330 -19.84 15.74 13.11
C ALA A 330 -20.05 17.26 13.02
N ARG A 331 -19.01 18.07 12.89
CA ARG A 331 -19.11 19.55 12.88
C ARG A 331 -19.47 20.14 11.52
N GLN A 332 -19.72 19.31 10.50
CA GLN A 332 -20.13 19.72 9.17
C GLN A 332 -21.54 19.23 8.84
N HIS A 333 -22.23 19.95 7.95
CA HIS A 333 -23.46 19.45 7.35
C HIS A 333 -23.46 19.78 5.86
N MET A 334 -23.74 18.78 5.01
CA MET A 334 -23.97 18.97 3.58
C MET A 334 -25.40 18.55 3.25
N GLY A 335 -26.25 19.53 3.03
CA GLY A 335 -27.65 19.37 2.66
C GLY A 335 -27.90 19.55 1.17
N THR A 336 -28.93 18.88 0.65
CA THR A 336 -29.41 19.07 -0.73
C THR A 336 -30.92 19.25 -0.72
N ARG A 337 -31.46 20.20 -1.50
CA ARG A 337 -32.89 20.49 -1.58
C ARG A 337 -33.28 20.84 -3.01
N ASN A 338 -34.36 20.22 -3.52
CA ASN A 338 -34.97 20.67 -4.77
C ASN A 338 -35.71 21.99 -4.56
N LEU A 339 -35.52 22.92 -5.50
CA LEU A 339 -36.20 24.21 -5.50
C LEU A 339 -37.49 24.15 -6.32
N ALA A 340 -38.48 25.00 -5.95
CA ALA A 340 -39.68 25.18 -6.72
C ALA A 340 -39.54 26.47 -7.60
N PRO A 341 -39.97 26.46 -8.87
CA PRO A 341 -40.58 25.32 -9.59
C PRO A 341 -39.58 24.28 -10.10
N ARG A 342 -38.27 24.58 -10.11
CA ARG A 342 -37.17 23.72 -10.52
C ARG A 342 -35.85 24.23 -9.96
N GLY A 343 -34.84 23.38 -9.86
CA GLY A 343 -33.51 23.71 -9.42
C GLY A 343 -33.02 22.77 -8.31
N LEU A 344 -31.72 22.80 -8.09
CA LEU A 344 -31.06 22.13 -6.97
C LEU A 344 -30.35 23.17 -6.11
N GLU A 345 -30.51 23.06 -4.81
CA GLU A 345 -29.74 23.81 -3.82
C GLU A 345 -28.86 22.83 -3.04
N ILE A 346 -27.58 23.16 -2.94
CA ILE A 346 -26.60 22.45 -2.12
C ILE A 346 -26.09 23.42 -1.06
N LEU A 347 -26.26 23.06 0.21
CA LEU A 347 -25.78 23.84 1.35
C LEU A 347 -24.59 23.10 1.98
N LEU A 348 -23.46 23.79 2.10
CA LEU A 348 -22.34 23.40 2.95
C LEU A 348 -22.37 24.27 4.21
N ASP A 349 -22.46 23.64 5.36
CA ASP A 349 -22.45 24.28 6.65
C ASP A 349 -21.23 23.78 7.43
N LEU A 350 -20.20 24.62 7.57
CA LEU A 350 -18.87 24.31 8.07
C LEU A 350 -18.53 25.18 9.28
N PRO A 351 -17.62 24.75 10.16
CA PRO A 351 -17.06 25.64 11.19
C PRO A 351 -16.36 26.83 10.52
N PHE A 352 -16.62 28.04 11.03
CA PHE A 352 -15.92 29.22 10.57
C PHE A 352 -14.55 29.32 11.24
N ASP A 353 -13.50 29.10 10.46
CA ASP A 353 -12.10 29.19 10.87
C ASP A 353 -11.37 30.15 9.93
N PRO A 354 -11.29 31.45 10.28
CA PRO A 354 -10.74 32.45 9.38
C PRO A 354 -9.22 32.38 9.28
N VAL A 355 -8.70 32.71 8.10
CA VAL A 355 -7.27 32.97 7.93
C VAL A 355 -6.89 34.21 8.73
N PRO A 356 -5.79 34.20 9.53
CA PRO A 356 -5.34 35.36 10.29
C PRO A 356 -5.08 36.58 9.39
N GLU A 357 -5.42 37.79 9.88
CA GLU A 357 -5.10 39.03 9.18
C GLU A 357 -3.57 39.20 9.15
N GLY A 358 -2.98 39.24 7.96
CA GLY A 358 -1.55 39.47 7.76
C GLY A 358 -0.72 38.26 7.36
N GLY A 359 -1.29 37.08 7.14
CA GLY A 359 -0.59 35.91 6.59
C GLY A 359 -0.43 36.06 5.07
N ALA A 360 0.75 36.43 4.61
CA ALA A 360 1.09 36.29 3.19
C ALA A 360 0.99 34.80 2.78
N PRO A 361 0.55 34.47 1.56
CA PRO A 361 0.53 33.09 1.08
C PRO A 361 1.97 32.52 1.10
N ARG A 362 2.12 31.37 1.72
CA ARG A 362 3.39 30.61 1.70
C ARG A 362 3.49 29.81 0.41
#